data_87d28a768d5c640889385bae04f41a6c
#
_entry.id   87d28a768d5c640889385bae04f41a6c
#
_cell.length_a   1.000
_cell.length_b   1.000
_cell.length_c   1.000
_cell.angle_alpha   90.00
_cell.angle_beta   90.00
_cell.angle_gamma   90.00
#
_symmetry.space_group_name_H-M   'P 1'
#
loop_
_entity.id
_entity.type
_entity.pdbx_description
1 polymer ?
#
loop_
_entity_poly.entity_id
_entity_poly.type
_entity_poly.pdbx_seq_one_letter_code
_entity_poly.pdbx_strand_id
1 'polypeptide(L)'
;MQIIKSAALITKAITSIAGRGAKLDHDIHVAGVSVLAHAAEHGDTTLCDKLVQAMPKGGRKLALVEWMLAFGQIAKLDPKLDKDAIAAGRLFKLDRSRVHNEAGAIAKSWTEFKPEAAVHTAFDAQAAVTSLLARLNKAAADGLTIEGKAEALAKAQELVAALQ
;
A
#
# COMPACT_ATOMS: atom_id res chain seq x y z
N MET A 1 -5.40 -6.75 30.86
CA MET A 1 -4.24 -7.15 30.03
C MET A 1 -3.14 -7.63 30.97
N GLN A 2 -2.57 -8.82 30.74
CA GLN A 2 -1.51 -9.37 31.58
C GLN A 2 -0.15 -9.10 30.94
N ILE A 3 0.76 -8.45 31.65
CA ILE A 3 2.09 -8.05 31.16
C ILE A 3 3.09 -9.17 31.46
N ILE A 4 3.87 -9.57 30.45
CA ILE A 4 4.96 -10.54 30.59
C ILE A 4 6.19 -9.81 31.14
N LYS A 5 6.72 -10.25 32.30
CA LYS A 5 7.84 -9.57 32.98
C LYS A 5 9.19 -10.28 32.79
N SER A 6 9.21 -11.56 32.40
CA SER A 6 10.44 -12.34 32.21
C SER A 6 11.03 -12.15 30.82
N ALA A 7 12.31 -11.80 30.70
CA ALA A 7 13.01 -11.64 29.43
C ALA A 7 12.91 -12.91 28.54
N ALA A 8 13.05 -14.11 29.12
CA ALA A 8 12.91 -15.38 28.40
C ALA A 8 11.50 -15.56 27.82
N LEU A 9 10.46 -15.23 28.58
CA LEU A 9 9.07 -15.31 28.09
C LEU A 9 8.76 -14.24 27.06
N ILE A 10 9.34 -13.04 27.19
CA ILE A 10 9.24 -11.97 26.17
C ILE A 10 9.87 -12.45 24.87
N THR A 11 11.09 -13.01 24.91
CA THR A 11 11.79 -13.55 23.74
C THR A 11 10.97 -14.64 23.06
N LYS A 12 10.40 -15.58 23.84
CA LYS A 12 9.51 -16.62 23.30
C LYS A 12 8.26 -16.04 22.64
N ALA A 13 7.66 -15.00 23.23
CA ALA A 13 6.52 -14.31 22.65
C ALA A 13 6.89 -13.62 21.31
N ILE A 14 8.05 -12.96 21.25
CA ILE A 14 8.57 -12.33 20.03
C ILE A 14 8.76 -13.37 18.91
N THR A 15 9.42 -14.50 19.20
CA THR A 15 9.61 -15.58 18.22
C THR A 15 8.26 -16.13 17.73
N SER A 16 7.30 -16.31 18.63
CA SER A 16 5.95 -16.76 18.26
C SER A 16 5.21 -15.75 17.35
N ILE A 17 5.38 -14.45 17.60
CA ILE A 17 4.80 -13.39 16.76
C ILE A 17 5.43 -13.45 15.36
N ALA A 18 6.74 -13.55 15.25
CA ALA A 18 7.45 -13.65 13.98
C ALA A 18 7.00 -14.88 13.15
N GLY A 19 6.87 -16.04 13.78
CA GLY A 19 6.39 -17.25 13.10
C GLY A 19 4.95 -17.15 12.62
N ARG A 20 4.06 -16.53 13.41
CA ARG A 20 2.66 -16.28 12.99
C ARG A 20 2.56 -15.25 11.86
N GLY A 21 3.41 -14.23 11.86
CA GLY A 21 3.50 -13.27 10.78
C GLY A 21 3.89 -13.93 9.47
N ALA A 22 4.97 -14.72 9.46
CA ALA A 22 5.43 -15.43 8.27
C ALA A 22 4.37 -16.42 7.73
N LYS A 23 3.67 -17.13 8.63
CA LYS A 23 2.57 -18.02 8.24
C LYS A 23 1.40 -17.23 7.60
N LEU A 24 1.03 -16.10 8.18
CA LEU A 24 -0.03 -15.25 7.62
C LEU A 24 0.33 -14.74 6.23
N ASP A 25 1.57 -14.29 6.01
CA ASP A 25 2.04 -13.84 4.70
C ASP A 25 1.99 -14.96 3.66
N HIS A 26 2.36 -16.19 4.04
CA HIS A 26 2.26 -17.37 3.19
C HIS A 26 0.78 -17.70 2.86
N ASP A 27 -0.09 -17.70 3.85
CA ASP A 27 -1.52 -18.01 3.66
C ASP A 27 -2.19 -16.96 2.72
N ILE A 28 -1.82 -15.68 2.85
CA ILE A 28 -2.27 -14.62 1.96
C ILE A 28 -1.75 -14.85 0.53
N HIS A 29 -0.49 -15.29 0.38
CA HIS A 29 0.10 -15.57 -0.92
C HIS A 29 -0.63 -16.71 -1.64
N VAL A 30 -0.85 -17.82 -0.95
CA VAL A 30 -1.60 -18.98 -1.47
C VAL A 30 -3.03 -18.57 -1.87
N ALA A 31 -3.73 -17.84 -1.00
CA ALA A 31 -5.06 -17.33 -1.30
C ALA A 31 -5.02 -16.37 -2.52
N GLY A 32 -4.00 -15.51 -2.61
CA GLY A 32 -3.79 -14.58 -3.71
C GLY A 32 -3.65 -15.29 -5.06
N VAL A 33 -2.78 -16.30 -5.15
CA VAL A 33 -2.63 -17.13 -6.37
C VAL A 33 -3.96 -17.79 -6.72
N SER A 34 -4.64 -18.35 -5.74
CA SER A 34 -5.93 -19.07 -5.94
C SER A 34 -7.04 -18.16 -6.46
N VAL A 35 -7.18 -16.93 -5.93
CA VAL A 35 -8.23 -16.00 -6.40
C VAL A 35 -7.91 -15.45 -7.79
N LEU A 36 -6.64 -15.30 -8.18
CA LEU A 36 -6.25 -14.91 -9.54
C LEU A 36 -6.53 -16.02 -10.54
N ALA A 37 -6.24 -17.28 -10.20
CA ALA A 37 -6.58 -18.44 -11.03
C ALA A 37 -8.10 -18.54 -11.22
N HIS A 38 -8.88 -18.39 -10.14
CA HIS A 38 -10.34 -18.38 -10.20
C HIS A 38 -10.88 -17.25 -11.09
N ALA A 39 -10.33 -16.04 -10.98
CA ALA A 39 -10.73 -14.90 -11.81
C ALA A 39 -10.43 -15.16 -13.30
N ALA A 40 -9.29 -15.78 -13.62
CA ALA A 40 -8.94 -16.13 -14.99
C ALA A 40 -9.84 -17.19 -15.59
N GLU A 41 -10.22 -18.22 -14.81
CA GLU A 41 -11.05 -19.34 -15.25
C GLU A 41 -12.54 -18.95 -15.36
N HIS A 42 -13.06 -18.27 -14.35
CA HIS A 42 -14.50 -18.01 -14.24
C HIS A 42 -14.91 -16.57 -14.56
N GLY A 43 -13.97 -15.65 -14.72
CA GLY A 43 -14.24 -14.21 -14.94
C GLY A 43 -14.73 -13.46 -13.71
N ASP A 44 -14.76 -14.11 -12.53
CA ASP A 44 -15.24 -13.50 -11.28
C ASP A 44 -14.08 -12.93 -10.47
N THR A 45 -14.05 -11.59 -10.34
CA THR A 45 -13.04 -10.86 -9.56
C THR A 45 -13.48 -10.56 -8.13
N THR A 46 -14.68 -10.99 -7.70
CA THR A 46 -15.21 -10.68 -6.36
C THR A 46 -14.36 -11.30 -5.24
N LEU A 47 -13.72 -12.44 -5.48
CA LEU A 47 -12.84 -13.08 -4.50
C LEU A 47 -11.53 -12.28 -4.33
N CYS A 48 -11.04 -11.62 -5.39
CA CYS A 48 -9.90 -10.70 -5.30
C CYS A 48 -10.24 -9.51 -4.38
N ASP A 49 -11.42 -8.90 -4.56
CA ASP A 49 -11.91 -7.82 -3.70
C ASP A 49 -12.00 -8.26 -2.23
N LYS A 50 -12.61 -9.42 -1.99
CA LYS A 50 -12.77 -9.99 -0.64
C LYS A 50 -11.43 -10.25 0.04
N LEU A 51 -10.43 -10.77 -0.67
CA LEU A 51 -9.12 -11.02 -0.10
C LEU A 51 -8.45 -9.70 0.33
N VAL A 52 -8.48 -8.66 -0.51
CA VAL A 52 -7.94 -7.35 -0.15
C VAL A 52 -8.69 -6.71 1.04
N GLN A 53 -10.01 -6.89 1.10
CA GLN A 53 -10.82 -6.39 2.23
C GLN A 53 -10.53 -7.14 3.53
N ALA A 54 -10.26 -8.44 3.46
CA ALA A 54 -9.93 -9.28 4.62
C ALA A 54 -8.54 -8.98 5.22
N MET A 55 -7.68 -8.24 4.52
CA MET A 55 -6.37 -7.87 5.05
C MET A 55 -6.50 -7.11 6.38
N PRO A 56 -5.67 -7.46 7.39
CA PRO A 56 -5.71 -6.80 8.69
C PRO A 56 -5.43 -5.29 8.58
N LYS A 57 -5.94 -4.52 9.55
CA LYS A 57 -5.62 -3.08 9.65
C LYS A 57 -4.10 -2.92 9.82
N GLY A 58 -3.50 -2.04 9.03
CA GLY A 58 -2.04 -1.90 8.97
C GLY A 58 -1.34 -2.90 8.06
N GLY A 59 -2.06 -3.88 7.50
CA GLY A 59 -1.52 -4.79 6.48
C GLY A 59 -1.15 -4.04 5.19
N ARG A 60 -0.22 -4.62 4.43
CA ARG A 60 0.32 -4.04 3.19
C ARG A 60 -0.65 -4.22 2.00
N LYS A 61 -1.90 -3.72 2.15
CA LYS A 61 -2.97 -3.87 1.13
C LYS A 61 -2.55 -3.42 -0.27
N LEU A 62 -1.81 -2.31 -0.35
CA LEU A 62 -1.34 -1.80 -1.64
C LEU A 62 -0.34 -2.75 -2.30
N ALA A 63 0.53 -3.41 -1.54
CA ALA A 63 1.46 -4.40 -2.08
C ALA A 63 0.70 -5.59 -2.69
N LEU A 64 -0.31 -6.10 -1.98
CA LEU A 64 -1.16 -7.18 -2.49
C LEU A 64 -1.91 -6.77 -3.76
N VAL A 65 -2.50 -5.56 -3.78
CA VAL A 65 -3.19 -5.01 -4.97
C VAL A 65 -2.24 -4.89 -6.17
N GLU A 66 -1.05 -4.33 -5.98
CA GLU A 66 -0.05 -4.18 -7.05
C GLU A 66 0.43 -5.56 -7.58
N TRP A 67 0.63 -6.51 -6.67
CA TRP A 67 0.99 -7.88 -7.02
C TRP A 67 -0.14 -8.56 -7.83
N MET A 68 -1.39 -8.44 -7.39
CA MET A 68 -2.55 -8.98 -8.11
C MET A 68 -2.66 -8.38 -9.52
N LEU A 69 -2.42 -7.07 -9.67
CA LEU A 69 -2.43 -6.40 -10.96
C LEU A 69 -1.26 -6.81 -11.85
N ALA A 70 -0.10 -7.16 -11.29
CA ALA A 70 1.05 -7.59 -12.07
C ALA A 70 0.87 -8.98 -12.69
N PHE A 71 0.19 -9.90 -11.98
CA PHE A 71 0.10 -11.30 -12.38
C PHE A 71 -1.31 -11.74 -12.80
N GLY A 72 -2.35 -11.00 -12.40
CA GLY A 72 -3.74 -11.33 -12.68
C GLY A 72 -4.25 -10.78 -14.02
N GLN A 73 -5.28 -11.43 -14.55
CA GLN A 73 -6.09 -10.96 -15.69
C GLN A 73 -7.15 -9.96 -15.20
N ILE A 74 -6.72 -8.97 -14.42
CA ILE A 74 -7.60 -8.00 -13.77
C ILE A 74 -7.05 -6.58 -13.93
N ALA A 75 -7.94 -5.59 -13.86
CA ALA A 75 -7.61 -4.17 -13.82
C ALA A 75 -8.33 -3.47 -12.67
N LYS A 76 -7.80 -2.33 -12.22
CA LYS A 76 -8.50 -1.45 -11.28
C LYS A 76 -9.76 -0.89 -11.92
N LEU A 77 -10.80 -0.70 -11.13
CA LEU A 77 -11.98 0.06 -11.53
C LEU A 77 -11.63 1.53 -11.77
N ASP A 78 -12.26 2.12 -12.79
CA ASP A 78 -12.11 3.56 -13.11
C ASP A 78 -13.09 4.37 -12.25
N PRO A 79 -12.62 5.34 -11.43
CA PRO A 79 -13.49 6.15 -10.59
C PRO A 79 -14.55 6.95 -11.34
N LYS A 80 -14.36 7.21 -12.63
CA LYS A 80 -15.32 7.95 -13.46
C LYS A 80 -16.37 7.05 -14.10
N LEU A 81 -15.97 5.83 -14.50
CA LEU A 81 -16.80 4.89 -15.26
C LEU A 81 -17.51 3.86 -14.39
N ASP A 82 -16.85 3.40 -13.34
CA ASP A 82 -17.27 2.25 -12.53
C ASP A 82 -17.82 2.66 -11.14
N LYS A 83 -18.51 3.82 -11.04
CA LYS A 83 -18.94 4.43 -9.77
C LYS A 83 -19.79 3.50 -8.90
N ASP A 84 -20.75 2.81 -9.50
CA ASP A 84 -21.68 1.93 -8.77
C ASP A 84 -20.93 0.70 -8.20
N ALA A 85 -20.01 0.15 -8.97
CA ALA A 85 -19.18 -0.97 -8.52
C ALA A 85 -18.26 -0.56 -7.36
N ILE A 86 -17.67 0.63 -7.43
CA ILE A 86 -16.83 1.18 -6.36
C ILE A 86 -17.67 1.47 -5.11
N ALA A 87 -18.87 2.03 -5.25
CA ALA A 87 -19.80 2.24 -4.14
C ALA A 87 -20.21 0.91 -3.47
N ALA A 88 -20.29 -0.18 -4.25
CA ALA A 88 -20.50 -1.54 -3.75
C ALA A 88 -19.23 -2.19 -3.15
N GLY A 89 -18.12 -1.43 -3.01
CA GLY A 89 -16.87 -1.91 -2.41
C GLY A 89 -16.00 -2.75 -3.35
N ARG A 90 -16.26 -2.75 -4.67
CA ARG A 90 -15.42 -3.44 -5.65
C ARG A 90 -14.14 -2.65 -5.91
N LEU A 91 -13.06 -3.36 -6.22
CA LEU A 91 -11.75 -2.79 -6.53
C LEU A 91 -11.30 -3.16 -7.94
N PHE A 92 -11.71 -4.34 -8.40
CA PHE A 92 -11.22 -4.94 -9.64
C PHE A 92 -12.34 -5.27 -10.61
N LYS A 93 -11.97 -5.27 -11.90
CA LYS A 93 -12.72 -5.85 -13.01
C LYS A 93 -11.83 -6.79 -13.81
N LEU A 94 -12.46 -7.74 -14.50
CA LEU A 94 -11.76 -8.61 -15.43
C LEU A 94 -11.22 -7.77 -16.60
N ASP A 95 -9.97 -8.02 -16.99
CA ASP A 95 -9.34 -7.43 -18.16
C ASP A 95 -8.82 -8.52 -19.09
N ARG A 96 -9.61 -8.87 -20.09
CA ARG A 96 -9.29 -9.94 -21.04
C ARG A 96 -8.12 -9.61 -21.99
N SER A 97 -7.66 -8.36 -22.02
CA SER A 97 -6.46 -7.98 -22.77
C SER A 97 -5.16 -8.41 -22.08
N ARG A 98 -5.25 -8.75 -20.79
CA ARG A 98 -4.12 -9.20 -19.97
C ARG A 98 -4.09 -10.72 -19.89
N VAL A 99 -2.90 -11.26 -19.74
CA VAL A 99 -2.69 -12.70 -19.55
C VAL A 99 -2.48 -12.98 -18.06
N HIS A 100 -3.16 -13.99 -17.53
CA HIS A 100 -2.88 -14.50 -16.20
C HIS A 100 -1.51 -15.20 -16.18
N ASN A 101 -0.62 -14.78 -15.30
CA ASN A 101 0.71 -15.35 -15.14
C ASN A 101 0.82 -16.07 -13.79
N GLU A 102 0.28 -17.28 -13.73
CA GLU A 102 0.27 -18.11 -12.52
C GLU A 102 1.69 -18.45 -12.04
N ALA A 103 2.57 -18.86 -12.96
CA ALA A 103 3.95 -19.23 -12.62
C ALA A 103 4.72 -18.04 -12.01
N GLY A 104 4.54 -16.83 -12.56
CA GLY A 104 5.11 -15.61 -12.01
C GLY A 104 4.51 -15.24 -10.66
N ALA A 105 3.20 -15.45 -10.47
CA ALA A 105 2.51 -15.23 -9.21
C ALA A 105 3.04 -16.17 -8.11
N ILE A 106 3.26 -17.43 -8.42
CA ILE A 106 3.83 -18.41 -7.47
C ILE A 106 5.28 -18.05 -7.12
N ALA A 107 6.09 -17.69 -8.13
CA ALA A 107 7.52 -17.45 -7.95
C ALA A 107 7.85 -16.18 -7.17
N LYS A 108 6.97 -15.16 -7.21
CA LYS A 108 7.22 -13.85 -6.60
C LYS A 108 6.20 -13.53 -5.51
N SER A 109 6.68 -13.41 -4.27
CA SER A 109 5.82 -13.11 -3.12
C SER A 109 5.15 -11.73 -3.27
N TRP A 110 3.88 -11.62 -2.85
CA TRP A 110 3.17 -10.35 -2.80
C TRP A 110 3.85 -9.32 -1.88
N THR A 111 4.59 -9.79 -0.88
CA THR A 111 5.32 -8.94 0.06
C THR A 111 6.49 -8.17 -0.57
N GLU A 112 6.96 -8.60 -1.73
CA GLU A 112 8.06 -7.95 -2.46
C GLU A 112 7.62 -6.74 -3.29
N PHE A 113 6.30 -6.54 -3.51
CA PHE A 113 5.79 -5.51 -4.43
C PHE A 113 5.84 -4.09 -3.90
N LYS A 114 5.63 -3.90 -2.61
CA LYS A 114 5.83 -2.61 -1.95
C LYS A 114 6.51 -2.89 -0.63
N PRO A 115 7.84 -2.93 -0.59
CA PRO A 115 8.56 -3.04 0.67
C PRO A 115 8.11 -1.89 1.58
N GLU A 116 8.02 -2.14 2.87
CA GLU A 116 7.82 -1.08 3.85
C GLU A 116 8.87 0.01 3.60
N ALA A 117 8.45 1.29 3.71
CA ALA A 117 9.38 2.39 3.62
C ALA A 117 10.53 2.12 4.60
N ALA A 118 11.76 2.18 4.12
CA ALA A 118 12.93 2.03 4.99
C ALA A 118 12.78 3.00 6.17
N VAL A 119 13.09 2.52 7.37
CA VAL A 119 13.14 3.39 8.55
C VAL A 119 14.16 4.49 8.22
N HIS A 120 13.67 5.71 8.00
CA HIS A 120 14.54 6.84 7.69
C HIS A 120 15.40 7.11 8.92
N THR A 121 16.68 6.81 8.82
CA THR A 121 17.68 7.13 9.85
C THR A 121 18.20 8.55 9.71
N ALA A 122 17.88 9.23 8.59
CA ALA A 122 18.23 10.61 8.33
C ALA A 122 17.04 11.32 7.68
N PHE A 123 16.81 12.58 8.06
CA PHE A 123 15.83 13.46 7.45
C PHE A 123 16.49 14.24 6.32
N ASP A 124 16.03 14.05 5.08
CA ASP A 124 16.49 14.82 3.92
C ASP A 124 15.72 16.15 3.86
N ALA A 125 16.29 17.17 4.46
CA ALA A 125 15.73 18.51 4.50
C ALA A 125 15.66 19.14 3.10
N GLN A 126 16.63 18.87 2.21
CA GLN A 126 16.63 19.39 0.85
C GLN A 126 15.46 18.83 0.05
N ALA A 127 15.26 17.50 0.08
CA ALA A 127 14.14 16.86 -0.60
C ALA A 127 12.78 17.36 -0.08
N ALA A 128 12.65 17.57 1.23
CA ALA A 128 11.42 18.07 1.84
C ALA A 128 11.10 19.51 1.37
N VAL A 129 12.07 20.42 1.37
CA VAL A 129 11.90 21.80 0.91
C VAL A 129 11.59 21.84 -0.60
N THR A 130 12.30 21.05 -1.41
CA THR A 130 12.09 20.96 -2.85
C THR A 130 10.66 20.48 -3.16
N SER A 131 10.17 19.46 -2.44
CA SER A 131 8.81 18.95 -2.60
C SER A 131 7.74 19.99 -2.22
N LEU A 132 7.97 20.76 -1.14
CA LEU A 132 7.06 21.83 -0.73
C LEU A 132 6.99 22.96 -1.78
N LEU A 133 8.15 23.40 -2.30
CA LEU A 133 8.22 24.42 -3.35
C LEU A 133 7.51 23.97 -4.63
N ALA A 134 7.70 22.72 -5.06
CA ALA A 134 7.02 22.18 -6.24
C ALA A 134 5.48 22.19 -6.06
N ARG A 135 4.99 21.84 -4.87
CA ARG A 135 3.54 21.86 -4.55
C ARG A 135 2.98 23.28 -4.54
N LEU A 136 3.70 24.27 -3.98
CA LEU A 136 3.30 25.65 -3.97
C LEU A 136 3.25 26.23 -5.40
N ASN A 137 4.28 25.97 -6.20
CA ASN A 137 4.31 26.41 -7.60
C ASN A 137 3.18 25.80 -8.42
N LYS A 138 2.87 24.52 -8.21
CA LYS A 138 1.76 23.87 -8.87
C LYS A 138 0.43 24.48 -8.45
N ALA A 139 0.19 24.72 -7.16
CA ALA A 139 -1.02 25.36 -6.67
C ALA A 139 -1.21 26.79 -7.25
N ALA A 140 -0.11 27.54 -7.35
CA ALA A 140 -0.13 28.86 -7.99
C ALA A 140 -0.44 28.77 -9.49
N ALA A 141 0.15 27.82 -10.21
CA ALA A 141 -0.12 27.59 -11.64
C ALA A 141 -1.55 27.14 -11.90
N ASP A 142 -2.12 26.33 -10.99
CA ASP A 142 -3.51 25.86 -11.06
C ASP A 142 -4.53 26.94 -10.62
N GLY A 143 -4.05 28.17 -10.28
CA GLY A 143 -4.91 29.31 -9.87
C GLY A 143 -5.54 29.14 -8.49
N LEU A 144 -5.04 28.24 -7.65
CA LEU A 144 -5.56 28.01 -6.32
C LEU A 144 -5.18 29.14 -5.36
N THR A 145 -6.10 29.53 -4.49
CA THR A 145 -5.80 30.46 -3.39
C THR A 145 -4.87 29.79 -2.40
N ILE A 146 -3.71 30.39 -2.15
CA ILE A 146 -2.75 29.93 -1.14
C ILE A 146 -3.03 30.66 0.17
N GLU A 147 -3.64 29.97 1.12
CA GLU A 147 -3.91 30.47 2.47
C GLU A 147 -2.65 30.37 3.37
N GLY A 148 -2.60 31.16 4.44
CA GLY A 148 -1.54 31.08 5.44
C GLY A 148 -0.15 31.53 4.95
N LYS A 149 -0.06 32.44 3.96
CA LYS A 149 1.21 32.90 3.37
C LYS A 149 2.13 33.54 4.40
N ALA A 150 1.59 34.37 5.29
CA ALA A 150 2.37 35.11 6.30
C ALA A 150 2.97 34.14 7.35
N GLU A 151 2.15 33.20 7.81
CA GLU A 151 2.54 32.14 8.75
C GLU A 151 3.57 31.18 8.11
N ALA A 152 3.37 30.84 6.84
CA ALA A 152 4.32 29.99 6.10
C ALA A 152 5.68 30.70 5.92
N LEU A 153 5.69 32.03 5.67
CA LEU A 153 6.92 32.81 5.57
C LEU A 153 7.65 32.83 6.90
N ALA A 154 6.96 33.04 8.03
CA ALA A 154 7.57 33.01 9.37
C ALA A 154 8.19 31.63 9.66
N LYS A 155 7.49 30.52 9.32
CA LYS A 155 8.01 29.16 9.46
C LYS A 155 9.20 28.87 8.53
N ALA A 156 9.24 29.45 7.35
CA ALA A 156 10.38 29.33 6.46
C ALA A 156 11.63 30.04 7.04
N GLN A 157 11.48 31.17 7.71
CA GLN A 157 12.56 31.86 8.42
C GLN A 157 13.08 31.02 9.60
N GLU A 158 12.20 30.42 10.40
CA GLU A 158 12.60 29.48 11.47
C GLU A 158 13.35 28.25 10.89
N LEU A 159 12.91 27.72 9.73
CA LEU A 159 13.61 26.63 9.06
C LEU A 159 15.02 27.03 8.62
N VAL A 160 15.19 28.20 8.03
CA VAL A 160 16.52 28.73 7.66
C VAL A 160 17.44 28.83 8.87
N ALA A 161 16.91 29.32 10.01
CA ALA A 161 17.68 29.42 11.24
C ALA A 161 18.06 28.03 11.82
N ALA A 162 17.23 27.04 11.67
CA ALA A 162 17.50 25.68 12.15
C ALA A 162 18.50 24.89 11.28
N LEU A 163 18.78 25.35 10.05
CA LEU A 163 19.71 24.70 9.11
C LEU A 163 21.09 25.38 9.07
N GLN A 164 21.30 26.45 9.83
CA GLN A 164 22.58 27.13 10.01
C GLN A 164 23.34 26.60 11.23
#